data_2d1a81bc3bfd6dacfb6b956959a93d5c
#
_entry.id   2d1a81bc3bfd6dacfb6b956959a93d5c
#
_cell.length_a   1.000
_cell.length_b   1.000
_cell.length_c   1.000
_cell.angle_alpha   90.00
_cell.angle_beta   90.00
_cell.angle_gamma   90.00
#
_symmetry.space_group_name_H-M   'P 1'
#
loop_
_entity.id
_entity.type
_entity.pdbx_description
1 polymer ?
#
loop_
_entity_poly.entity_id
_entity_poly.type
_entity_poly.pdbx_seq_one_letter_code
_entity_poly.pdbx_strand_id
1 'polypeptide(L)'
;GDACGGLRGGKYCLFDGGAHVPMITYWKGHIKPDISEELVFQLDCFASLAALAGQQVPDGLDSQDQLDAFIGKGEGRESLVVEAKSRLAYRKGDYMMVPPYKGKVYRKTKEVELGNLKDYALYNLKEDRMQQNDLSSSKPDKLEEMKQEFHQLVGKYYHPDITELRKNF
;
A
#
# COMPACT_ATOMS: atom_id res chain seq x y z
N GLY A 1 3.55 11.37 19.81
CA GLY A 1 3.14 10.01 20.13
C GLY A 1 3.06 9.16 18.87
N ASP A 2 3.38 7.91 18.98
CA ASP A 2 3.30 6.95 17.88
C ASP A 2 1.82 6.70 17.52
N ALA A 3 1.37 7.30 16.43
CA ALA A 3 0.02 7.12 15.92
C ALA A 3 -0.10 5.92 14.95
N CYS A 4 1.01 5.24 14.66
CA CYS A 4 1.08 4.18 13.65
C CYS A 4 1.36 2.78 14.25
N GLY A 5 1.28 2.63 15.59
CA GLY A 5 1.50 1.34 16.27
C GLY A 5 2.88 0.75 16.03
N GLY A 6 3.91 1.58 15.99
CA GLY A 6 5.29 1.19 15.75
C GLY A 6 5.66 1.01 14.28
N LEU A 7 4.74 1.11 13.32
CA LEU A 7 5.07 1.02 11.90
C LEU A 7 5.91 2.21 11.44
N ARG A 8 6.87 1.95 10.54
CA ARG A 8 7.75 3.00 10.00
C ARG A 8 6.99 4.07 9.26
N GLY A 9 7.36 5.33 9.48
CA GLY A 9 6.78 6.47 8.82
C GLY A 9 5.51 6.98 9.48
N GLY A 10 4.56 7.42 8.69
CA GLY A 10 3.31 8.01 9.14
C GLY A 10 2.58 8.73 8.00
N LYS A 11 1.56 9.48 8.28
CA LYS A 11 0.76 10.18 7.27
C LYS A 11 1.61 10.92 6.25
N TYR A 12 1.40 10.63 4.97
CA TYR A 12 2.11 11.14 3.78
C TYR A 12 3.45 10.45 3.48
N CYS A 13 3.81 9.35 4.12
CA CYS A 13 4.99 8.60 3.75
C CYS A 13 4.65 7.38 2.87
N LEU A 14 5.70 6.80 2.24
CA LEU A 14 5.58 5.60 1.42
C LEU A 14 5.80 4.29 2.19
N PHE A 15 6.23 4.37 3.45
CA PHE A 15 6.33 3.19 4.30
C PHE A 15 4.96 2.78 4.85
N ASP A 16 4.87 1.58 5.36
CA ASP A 16 3.61 0.96 5.78
C ASP A 16 2.81 1.80 6.77
N GLY A 17 3.47 2.51 7.70
CA GLY A 17 2.82 3.44 8.62
C GLY A 17 2.12 4.63 7.97
N GLY A 18 2.31 4.86 6.67
CA GLY A 18 1.62 5.91 5.90
C GLY A 18 0.30 5.49 5.30
N ALA A 19 0.11 4.19 5.09
CA ALA A 19 -1.03 3.63 4.35
C ALA A 19 -1.80 2.57 5.15
N HIS A 20 -1.14 1.88 6.07
CA HIS A 20 -1.75 0.84 6.88
C HIS A 20 -2.69 1.44 7.93
N VAL A 21 -3.98 1.19 7.78
CA VAL A 21 -5.02 1.67 8.71
C VAL A 21 -5.80 0.50 9.28
N PRO A 22 -6.29 0.58 10.54
CA PRO A 22 -7.17 -0.42 11.09
C PRO A 22 -8.45 -0.53 10.25
N MET A 23 -8.87 -1.75 9.96
CA MET A 23 -10.15 -2.05 9.33
C MET A 23 -10.91 -3.06 10.17
N ILE A 24 -12.19 -2.82 10.40
CA ILE A 24 -13.08 -3.71 11.14
C ILE A 24 -14.35 -3.89 10.33
N THR A 25 -14.70 -5.13 10.06
CA THR A 25 -15.96 -5.51 9.43
C THR A 25 -16.84 -6.22 10.46
N TYR A 26 -18.11 -5.84 10.49
CA TYR A 26 -19.10 -6.47 11.37
C TYR A 26 -20.41 -6.73 10.64
N TRP A 27 -20.84 -7.98 10.66
CA TRP A 27 -22.15 -8.36 10.11
C TRP A 27 -22.69 -9.53 10.92
N LYS A 28 -23.64 -9.23 11.79
CA LYS A 28 -24.23 -10.21 12.71
C LYS A 28 -24.80 -11.42 11.97
N GLY A 29 -24.35 -12.61 12.34
CA GLY A 29 -24.80 -13.88 11.74
C GLY A 29 -24.11 -14.25 10.42
N HIS A 30 -23.30 -13.35 9.83
CA HIS A 30 -22.59 -13.58 8.56
C HIS A 30 -21.09 -13.63 8.72
N ILE A 31 -20.51 -12.80 9.57
CA ILE A 31 -19.07 -12.74 9.84
C ILE A 31 -18.82 -13.33 11.23
N LYS A 32 -17.92 -14.30 11.31
CA LYS A 32 -17.43 -14.84 12.58
C LYS A 32 -16.31 -13.96 13.13
N PRO A 33 -16.15 -13.84 14.47
CA PRO A 33 -15.01 -13.16 15.06
C PRO A 33 -13.70 -13.83 14.62
N ASP A 34 -12.82 -13.07 13.95
CA ASP A 34 -11.53 -13.53 13.47
C ASP A 34 -10.59 -12.33 13.23
N ILE A 35 -9.29 -12.61 12.97
CA ILE A 35 -8.31 -11.64 12.51
C ILE A 35 -7.84 -12.10 11.14
N SER A 36 -7.98 -11.25 10.13
CA SER A 36 -7.54 -11.52 8.77
C SER A 36 -6.22 -10.82 8.49
N GLU A 37 -5.28 -11.52 7.85
CA GLU A 37 -4.02 -10.97 7.32
C GLU A 37 -4.12 -10.66 5.80
N GLU A 38 -5.33 -10.77 5.25
CA GLU A 38 -5.56 -10.55 3.83
C GLU A 38 -5.32 -9.10 3.41
N LEU A 39 -4.70 -8.94 2.25
CA LEU A 39 -4.41 -7.63 1.67
C LEU A 39 -5.68 -7.05 1.05
N VAL A 40 -6.28 -6.08 1.72
CA VAL A 40 -7.46 -5.35 1.24
C VAL A 40 -7.16 -3.88 1.09
N PHE A 41 -7.87 -3.21 0.21
CA PHE A 41 -7.68 -1.80 -0.08
C PHE A 41 -9.00 -1.03 0.02
N GLN A 42 -8.96 0.19 0.57
CA GLN A 42 -10.16 1.00 0.76
C GLN A 42 -10.93 1.23 -0.55
N LEU A 43 -10.25 1.33 -1.70
CA LEU A 43 -10.91 1.45 -2.99
C LEU A 43 -11.85 0.28 -3.30
N ASP A 44 -11.55 -0.90 -2.79
CA ASP A 44 -12.32 -2.12 -3.03
C ASP A 44 -13.68 -2.13 -2.36
N CYS A 45 -13.89 -1.26 -1.38
CA CYS A 45 -15.20 -1.10 -0.77
C CYS A 45 -16.28 -0.76 -1.81
N PHE A 46 -15.94 0.00 -2.87
CA PHE A 46 -16.93 0.37 -3.87
C PHE A 46 -17.42 -0.84 -4.67
N ALA A 47 -16.51 -1.61 -5.28
CA ALA A 47 -16.89 -2.80 -6.06
C ALA A 47 -17.50 -3.89 -5.18
N SER A 48 -16.96 -4.11 -3.98
CA SER A 48 -17.45 -5.14 -3.05
C SER A 48 -18.85 -4.83 -2.52
N LEU A 49 -19.14 -3.57 -2.19
CA LEU A 49 -20.50 -3.19 -1.76
C LEU A 49 -21.49 -3.17 -2.93
N ALA A 50 -21.05 -2.86 -4.15
CA ALA A 50 -21.87 -3.00 -5.33
C ALA A 50 -22.22 -4.47 -5.58
N ALA A 51 -21.25 -5.38 -5.51
CA ALA A 51 -21.47 -6.82 -5.64
C ALA A 51 -22.44 -7.33 -4.56
N LEU A 52 -22.27 -6.91 -3.31
CA LEU A 52 -23.19 -7.23 -2.21
C LEU A 52 -24.64 -6.78 -2.50
N ALA A 53 -24.79 -5.63 -3.18
CA ALA A 53 -26.09 -5.09 -3.58
C ALA A 53 -26.60 -5.67 -4.92
N GLY A 54 -25.91 -6.64 -5.52
CA GLY A 54 -26.26 -7.22 -6.82
C GLY A 54 -26.07 -6.25 -8.00
N GLN A 55 -25.19 -5.26 -7.85
CA GLN A 55 -24.89 -4.26 -8.86
C GLN A 55 -23.53 -4.50 -9.48
N GLN A 56 -23.37 -4.09 -10.73
CA GLN A 56 -22.08 -4.06 -11.42
C GLN A 56 -21.46 -2.65 -11.35
N VAL A 57 -20.15 -2.58 -11.28
CA VAL A 57 -19.41 -1.32 -11.39
C VAL A 57 -18.96 -1.09 -12.84
N PRO A 58 -18.77 0.16 -13.27
CA PRO A 58 -18.22 0.47 -14.59
C PRO A 58 -16.83 -0.16 -14.79
N ASP A 59 -16.54 -0.57 -16.01
CA ASP A 59 -15.20 -1.05 -16.39
C ASP A 59 -14.14 0.05 -16.24
N GLY A 60 -12.89 -0.37 -16.04
CA GLY A 60 -11.73 0.52 -15.99
C GLY A 60 -11.49 1.23 -14.65
N LEU A 61 -12.16 0.81 -13.60
CA LEU A 61 -11.89 1.27 -12.24
C LEU A 61 -10.80 0.42 -11.57
N ASP A 62 -10.01 1.06 -10.70
CA ASP A 62 -9.02 0.37 -9.88
C ASP A 62 -9.65 -0.43 -8.71
N SER A 63 -10.94 -0.21 -8.44
CA SER A 63 -11.72 -0.94 -7.43
C SER A 63 -12.00 -2.37 -7.91
N GLN A 64 -11.70 -3.35 -7.07
CA GLN A 64 -11.94 -4.77 -7.31
C GLN A 64 -12.96 -5.30 -6.31
N ASP A 65 -13.77 -6.27 -6.72
CA ASP A 65 -14.61 -6.98 -5.78
C ASP A 65 -13.74 -7.89 -4.89
N GLN A 66 -13.68 -7.54 -3.62
CA GLN A 66 -12.98 -8.24 -2.55
C GLN A 66 -13.95 -8.58 -1.41
N LEU A 67 -15.25 -8.74 -1.72
CA LEU A 67 -16.28 -8.98 -0.71
C LEU A 67 -15.94 -10.17 0.17
N ASP A 68 -15.48 -11.26 -0.41
CA ASP A 68 -15.15 -12.48 0.34
C ASP A 68 -14.00 -12.24 1.32
N ALA A 69 -12.97 -11.47 0.94
CA ALA A 69 -11.89 -11.08 1.86
C ALA A 69 -12.43 -10.19 3.00
N PHE A 70 -13.30 -9.22 2.69
CA PHE A 70 -13.88 -8.33 3.69
C PHE A 70 -14.77 -9.07 4.71
N ILE A 71 -15.37 -10.19 4.34
CA ILE A 71 -16.21 -10.99 5.23
C ILE A 71 -15.50 -12.24 5.80
N GLY A 72 -14.18 -12.36 5.58
CA GLY A 72 -13.35 -13.44 6.11
C GLY A 72 -13.61 -14.81 5.48
N LYS A 73 -13.98 -14.85 4.19
CA LYS A 73 -14.29 -16.10 3.45
C LYS A 73 -13.41 -16.36 2.26
N GLY A 74 -12.53 -15.44 1.89
CA GLY A 74 -11.68 -15.54 0.71
C GLY A 74 -10.38 -14.79 0.85
N GLU A 75 -9.56 -14.90 -0.19
CA GLU A 75 -8.28 -14.21 -0.30
C GLU A 75 -8.48 -12.75 -0.73
N GLY A 76 -7.58 -11.88 -0.29
CA GLY A 76 -7.54 -10.48 -0.69
C GLY A 76 -6.78 -10.25 -1.99
N ARG A 77 -6.31 -9.02 -2.20
CA ARG A 77 -5.49 -8.67 -3.36
C ARG A 77 -4.14 -9.36 -3.31
N GLU A 78 -3.65 -9.83 -4.47
CA GLU A 78 -2.26 -10.25 -4.61
C GLU A 78 -1.30 -9.07 -4.48
N SER A 79 -1.68 -7.91 -5.02
CA SER A 79 -0.84 -6.72 -5.01
C SER A 79 -1.65 -5.43 -5.00
N LEU A 80 -1.00 -4.33 -4.58
CA LEU A 80 -1.55 -2.99 -4.68
C LEU A 80 -0.46 -1.93 -4.82
N VAL A 81 -0.84 -0.81 -5.43
CA VAL A 81 -0.02 0.41 -5.49
C VAL A 81 -0.47 1.34 -4.36
N VAL A 82 0.48 1.71 -3.50
CA VAL A 82 0.27 2.68 -2.41
C VAL A 82 0.63 4.08 -2.92
N GLU A 83 -0.24 5.05 -2.71
CA GLU A 83 -0.01 6.45 -3.06
C GLU A 83 0.20 7.31 -1.81
N ALA A 84 1.20 8.17 -1.84
CA ALA A 84 1.43 9.19 -0.83
C ALA A 84 1.93 10.49 -1.47
N LYS A 85 1.03 11.48 -1.64
CA LYS A 85 1.35 12.78 -2.24
C LYS A 85 1.98 12.65 -3.63
N SER A 86 1.31 11.96 -4.52
CA SER A 86 1.71 11.68 -5.90
C SER A 86 2.95 10.78 -6.04
N ARG A 87 3.48 10.25 -4.96
CA ARG A 87 4.53 9.24 -4.97
C ARG A 87 3.91 7.87 -4.77
N LEU A 88 4.47 6.88 -5.43
CA LEU A 88 3.92 5.54 -5.49
C LEU A 88 4.89 4.55 -4.86
N ALA A 89 4.36 3.56 -4.17
CA ALA A 89 5.08 2.37 -3.74
C ALA A 89 4.27 1.13 -4.13
N TYR A 90 4.88 -0.04 -4.12
CA TYR A 90 4.27 -1.27 -4.58
C TYR A 90 4.36 -2.36 -3.53
N ARG A 91 3.22 -2.96 -3.20
CA ARG A 91 3.11 -4.13 -2.35
C ARG A 91 2.63 -5.33 -3.15
N LYS A 92 3.31 -6.48 -2.97
CA LYS A 92 2.91 -7.77 -3.51
C LYS A 92 3.11 -8.86 -2.44
N GLY A 93 2.01 -9.44 -2.01
CA GLY A 93 2.02 -10.36 -0.87
C GLY A 93 2.70 -9.75 0.36
N ASP A 94 3.71 -10.44 0.89
CA ASP A 94 4.47 -9.99 2.06
C ASP A 94 5.50 -8.89 1.73
N TYR A 95 5.80 -8.63 0.46
CA TYR A 95 6.86 -7.71 0.08
C TYR A 95 6.34 -6.32 -0.24
N MET A 96 7.09 -5.31 0.19
CA MET A 96 6.87 -3.91 -0.17
C MET A 96 8.12 -3.32 -0.80
N MET A 97 7.96 -2.77 -1.99
CA MET A 97 9.00 -2.05 -2.72
C MET A 97 8.72 -0.56 -2.67
N VAL A 98 9.73 0.22 -2.27
CA VAL A 98 9.68 1.68 -2.28
C VAL A 98 10.64 2.17 -3.37
N PRO A 99 10.13 2.78 -4.46
CA PRO A 99 10.94 3.34 -5.52
C PRO A 99 11.70 4.60 -5.08
N PRO A 100 12.77 5.00 -5.82
CA PRO A 100 13.49 6.23 -5.53
C PRO A 100 12.65 7.47 -5.86
N TYR A 101 12.76 8.49 -4.98
CA TYR A 101 12.18 9.80 -5.20
C TYR A 101 13.12 10.90 -4.75
N LYS A 102 13.18 11.99 -5.51
CA LYS A 102 13.86 13.22 -5.07
C LYS A 102 13.02 13.92 -4.01
N GLY A 103 13.68 14.56 -3.06
CA GLY A 103 13.02 15.36 -2.03
C GLY A 103 13.57 15.14 -0.63
N LYS A 104 12.88 15.73 0.34
CA LYS A 104 13.27 15.62 1.74
C LYS A 104 13.00 14.21 2.26
N VAL A 105 13.98 13.59 2.89
CA VAL A 105 13.82 12.27 3.53
C VAL A 105 12.91 12.37 4.75
N TYR A 106 12.97 13.50 5.48
CA TYR A 106 12.30 13.67 6.76
C TYR A 106 11.56 15.02 6.87
N ARG A 107 10.36 14.98 7.43
CA ARG A 107 9.56 16.18 7.74
C ARG A 107 9.70 16.55 9.22
N LYS A 108 10.57 17.52 9.54
CA LYS A 108 10.87 17.94 10.91
C LYS A 108 9.63 18.39 11.71
N THR A 109 8.71 19.13 11.08
CA THR A 109 7.51 19.69 11.76
C THR A 109 6.52 18.61 12.25
N LYS A 110 6.64 17.38 11.77
CA LYS A 110 5.76 16.25 12.14
C LYS A 110 6.55 15.03 12.59
N GLU A 111 7.87 15.14 12.63
CA GLU A 111 8.77 14.05 12.99
C GLU A 111 8.51 12.76 12.21
N VAL A 112 8.23 12.88 10.91
CA VAL A 112 7.86 11.75 10.04
C VAL A 112 8.86 11.60 8.91
N GLU A 113 9.32 10.36 8.71
CA GLU A 113 10.08 9.94 7.55
C GLU A 113 9.14 9.83 6.33
N LEU A 114 9.56 10.36 5.17
CA LEU A 114 8.68 10.50 4.01
C LEU A 114 8.81 9.36 2.99
N GLY A 115 9.85 8.53 3.11
CA GLY A 115 10.11 7.45 2.13
C GLY A 115 10.69 7.95 0.81
N ASN A 116 11.32 9.14 0.78
CA ASN A 116 12.11 9.59 -0.38
C ASN A 116 13.50 8.95 -0.29
N LEU A 117 13.68 7.86 -1.01
CA LEU A 117 14.92 7.09 -1.06
C LEU A 117 15.72 7.45 -2.32
N LYS A 118 17.05 7.19 -2.31
CA LYS A 118 17.91 7.39 -3.47
C LYS A 118 17.79 6.25 -4.47
N ASP A 119 17.63 5.03 -3.95
CA ASP A 119 17.58 3.79 -4.69
C ASP A 119 16.30 3.02 -4.32
N TYR A 120 15.97 2.01 -5.10
CA TYR A 120 14.87 1.10 -4.76
C TYR A 120 15.19 0.34 -3.47
N ALA A 121 14.24 0.30 -2.56
CA ALA A 121 14.32 -0.53 -1.35
C ALA A 121 13.23 -1.60 -1.37
N LEU A 122 13.53 -2.76 -0.77
CA LEU A 122 12.65 -3.92 -0.67
C LEU A 122 12.56 -4.37 0.78
N TYR A 123 11.35 -4.57 1.26
CA TYR A 123 11.09 -5.02 2.63
C TYR A 123 10.15 -6.23 2.63
N ASN A 124 10.35 -7.16 3.58
CA ASN A 124 9.39 -8.22 3.86
C ASN A 124 8.58 -7.85 5.10
N LEU A 125 7.32 -7.46 4.92
CA LEU A 125 6.47 -6.94 6.01
C LEU A 125 6.04 -8.02 7.01
N LYS A 126 6.09 -9.29 6.64
CA LYS A 126 5.80 -10.41 7.55
C LYS A 126 6.93 -10.64 8.54
N GLU A 127 8.19 -10.52 8.10
CA GLU A 127 9.38 -10.74 8.91
C GLU A 127 9.89 -9.44 9.55
N ASP A 128 9.68 -8.31 8.87
CA ASP A 128 10.15 -6.98 9.27
C ASP A 128 9.03 -5.95 9.09
N ARG A 129 8.06 -6.01 9.96
CA ARG A 129 6.90 -5.09 9.97
C ARG A 129 7.31 -3.61 10.12
N MET A 130 8.48 -3.37 10.70
CA MET A 130 9.04 -2.02 10.92
C MET A 130 9.85 -1.51 9.73
N GLN A 131 10.04 -2.31 8.68
CA GLN A 131 10.81 -1.97 7.49
C GLN A 131 12.22 -1.43 7.81
N GLN A 132 12.93 -2.10 8.71
CA GLN A 132 14.28 -1.73 9.14
C GLN A 132 15.36 -2.37 8.27
N ASN A 133 15.06 -3.52 7.65
CA ASN A 133 16.02 -4.33 6.90
C ASN A 133 15.71 -4.26 5.40
N ASP A 134 16.48 -3.45 4.68
CA ASP A 134 16.39 -3.38 3.23
C ASP A 134 16.99 -4.65 2.59
N LEU A 135 16.17 -5.38 1.87
CA LEU A 135 16.50 -6.64 1.19
C LEU A 135 16.92 -6.44 -0.27
N SER A 136 17.00 -5.21 -0.77
CA SER A 136 17.30 -4.93 -2.17
C SER A 136 18.59 -5.59 -2.67
N SER A 137 19.63 -5.60 -1.85
CA SER A 137 20.92 -6.22 -2.17
C SER A 137 20.94 -7.73 -1.97
N SER A 138 20.14 -8.27 -1.03
CA SER A 138 20.12 -9.70 -0.71
C SER A 138 19.09 -10.50 -1.53
N LYS A 139 18.10 -9.83 -2.11
CA LYS A 139 17.03 -10.41 -2.94
C LYS A 139 16.89 -9.64 -4.27
N PRO A 140 17.95 -9.53 -5.09
CA PRO A 140 17.91 -8.73 -6.32
C PRO A 140 16.88 -9.23 -7.33
N ASP A 141 16.69 -10.55 -7.46
CA ASP A 141 15.73 -11.13 -8.40
C ASP A 141 14.29 -10.75 -8.02
N LYS A 142 13.97 -10.78 -6.71
CA LYS A 142 12.65 -10.37 -6.22
C LYS A 142 12.41 -8.87 -6.41
N LEU A 143 13.43 -8.06 -6.20
CA LEU A 143 13.36 -6.63 -6.47
C LEU A 143 13.11 -6.37 -7.95
N GLU A 144 13.81 -7.06 -8.86
CA GLU A 144 13.65 -6.86 -10.29
C GLU A 144 12.26 -7.30 -10.78
N GLU A 145 11.75 -8.44 -10.30
CA GLU A 145 10.37 -8.87 -10.54
C GLU A 145 9.37 -7.75 -10.17
N MET A 146 9.46 -7.24 -8.95
CA MET A 146 8.54 -6.22 -8.45
C MET A 146 8.68 -4.88 -9.20
N LYS A 147 9.88 -4.51 -9.64
CA LYS A 147 10.11 -3.33 -10.48
C LYS A 147 9.41 -3.46 -11.82
N GLN A 148 9.55 -4.61 -12.48
CA GLN A 148 8.92 -4.85 -13.78
C GLN A 148 7.40 -4.76 -13.68
N GLU A 149 6.80 -5.43 -12.70
CA GLU A 149 5.36 -5.38 -12.46
C GLU A 149 4.87 -3.96 -12.11
N PHE A 150 5.58 -3.29 -11.21
CA PHE A 150 5.27 -1.90 -10.85
C PHE A 150 5.27 -0.99 -12.07
N HIS A 151 6.30 -1.05 -12.91
CA HIS A 151 6.37 -0.22 -14.11
C HIS A 151 5.31 -0.57 -15.16
N GLN A 152 4.89 -1.83 -15.25
CA GLN A 152 3.76 -2.23 -16.08
C GLN A 152 2.44 -1.63 -15.58
N LEU A 153 2.22 -1.65 -14.25
CA LEU A 153 1.00 -1.15 -13.64
C LEU A 153 0.89 0.38 -13.70
N VAL A 154 1.95 1.08 -13.29
CA VAL A 154 1.89 2.53 -13.11
C VAL A 154 2.39 3.30 -14.34
N GLY A 155 3.27 2.72 -15.16
CA GLY A 155 3.76 3.28 -16.41
C GLY A 155 4.14 4.75 -16.31
N LYS A 156 3.40 5.59 -17.04
CA LYS A 156 3.60 7.04 -17.09
C LYS A 156 3.30 7.80 -15.80
N TYR A 157 2.68 7.17 -14.81
CA TYR A 157 2.35 7.83 -13.54
C TYR A 157 3.50 7.83 -12.54
N TYR A 158 4.54 7.02 -12.76
CA TYR A 158 5.74 7.05 -11.94
C TYR A 158 6.70 8.14 -12.41
N HIS A 159 6.96 9.10 -11.55
CA HIS A 159 7.89 10.21 -11.79
C HIS A 159 8.83 10.37 -10.60
N PRO A 160 10.09 9.93 -10.69
CA PRO A 160 11.05 10.01 -9.58
C PRO A 160 11.38 11.44 -9.14
N ASP A 161 11.14 12.41 -10.02
CA ASP A 161 11.38 13.84 -9.78
C ASP A 161 10.22 14.55 -9.06
N ILE A 162 9.09 13.88 -8.84
CA ILE A 162 7.98 14.42 -8.06
C ILE A 162 8.42 14.56 -6.61
N THR A 163 8.46 15.79 -6.11
CA THR A 163 8.80 16.09 -4.73
C THR A 163 7.60 16.29 -3.82
N GLU A 164 6.57 16.92 -4.32
CA GLU A 164 5.22 17.08 -3.74
C GLU A 164 4.29 17.65 -4.83
N LEU A 165 2.99 17.39 -4.74
CA LEU A 165 2.01 18.16 -5.52
C LEU A 165 2.27 19.65 -5.27
N ARG A 166 2.61 20.40 -6.30
CA ARG A 166 2.62 21.86 -6.21
C ARG A 166 1.20 22.26 -5.83
N LYS A 167 1.07 23.05 -4.77
CA LYS A 167 -0.17 23.70 -4.41
C LYS A 167 -0.52 24.72 -5.51
N ASN A 168 -1.06 24.25 -6.58
CA ASN A 168 -1.72 25.08 -7.61
C ASN A 168 -3.21 24.75 -7.53
N PHE A 169 -3.83 25.20 -6.46
CA PHE A 169 -5.25 25.45 -6.33
C PHE A 169 -5.42 26.85 -5.74
#